data_99ba3d5ef76838f56fedabb4666f781b
#
_entry.id   99ba3d5ef76838f56fedabb4666f781b
#
_cell.length_a   1.000
_cell.length_b   1.000
_cell.length_c   1.000
_cell.angle_alpha   90.00
_cell.angle_beta   90.00
_cell.angle_gamma   90.00
#
_symmetry.space_group_name_H-M   'P 1'
#
loop_
_entity.id
_entity.type
_entity.pdbx_description
1 polymer ?
#
loop_
_entity_poly.entity_id
_entity_poly.type
_entity_poly.pdbx_seq_one_letter_code
_entity_poly.pdbx_strand_id
1 'polypeptide(L)'
;MHQPPIPHVASTDPQIADLIQAEAKRQFEKLRMIASENYVSLAVLEASGSVLTNKYSEGYPGRRYYEGQQFIDPIETIAVQRAVDLFGVDHANVQPYSGSPANLAVYLAFCSPGDTVMGMSLPMGGHLTHGWSVSVTGKWFRPVRYGVRADTGRLDLDEVRDLARKERPKIIFCGGTAIPRTIDFPAFAEIAAETGAVLVADIAHIAGLVAGGAHPSPVGYADVITTTTHKTLRGPRGAMIMSTAEHASAIDKAVFPGLQGGPHDHTTAAIAVALKEAAAPDFRTYAHQIVANSRALAAALTERGYSLVSGGTDNHLILIDLTPQEIGGKPAARALDRAGIEVNYNTVPFDTRKPFDPSGLRIGTSSITTRGLTEQHMPQVAAWMDESIRAATKQDDAVIDRIAGQVRELLAGFPMPGFAPQP
;
A
#
# COMPACT_ATOMS: atom_id res chain seq x y z
N MET A 1 4.23 -12.55 -24.92
CA MET A 1 3.28 -11.57 -24.33
C MET A 1 3.86 -10.18 -24.50
N HIS A 2 3.11 -9.25 -25.06
CA HIS A 2 3.56 -7.89 -25.25
C HIS A 2 2.68 -6.95 -24.44
N GLN A 3 3.31 -5.94 -23.83
CA GLN A 3 2.64 -4.73 -23.41
C GLN A 3 1.78 -4.21 -24.59
N PRO A 4 0.64 -3.54 -24.33
CA PRO A 4 -0.07 -2.84 -25.39
C PRO A 4 0.91 -2.03 -26.24
N PRO A 5 0.79 -2.05 -27.56
CA PRO A 5 1.74 -1.36 -28.43
C PRO A 5 1.78 0.14 -28.09
N ILE A 6 2.98 0.69 -27.96
CA ILE A 6 3.24 2.11 -27.70
C ILE A 6 3.90 2.77 -28.93
N PRO A 7 3.26 2.73 -30.12
CA PRO A 7 3.90 3.10 -31.38
C PRO A 7 4.33 4.57 -31.41
N HIS A 8 3.57 5.45 -30.78
CA HIS A 8 3.89 6.87 -30.73
C HIS A 8 5.09 7.16 -29.83
N VAL A 9 5.21 6.48 -28.70
CA VAL A 9 6.42 6.58 -27.86
C VAL A 9 7.61 6.03 -28.61
N ALA A 10 7.47 4.86 -29.24
CA ALA A 10 8.56 4.22 -30.00
C ALA A 10 9.06 5.08 -31.16
N SER A 11 8.15 5.82 -31.85
CA SER A 11 8.54 6.72 -32.93
C SER A 11 9.13 8.06 -32.46
N THR A 12 8.74 8.53 -31.27
CA THR A 12 9.17 9.82 -30.72
C THR A 12 10.45 9.69 -29.88
N ASP A 13 10.49 8.67 -29.02
CA ASP A 13 11.60 8.40 -28.11
C ASP A 13 11.80 6.89 -27.99
N PRO A 14 12.58 6.29 -28.90
CA PRO A 14 12.86 4.84 -28.89
C PRO A 14 13.52 4.38 -27.58
N GLN A 15 14.38 5.20 -26.97
CA GLN A 15 15.07 4.87 -25.74
C GLN A 15 14.08 4.68 -24.57
N ILE A 16 13.12 5.56 -24.42
CA ILE A 16 12.06 5.41 -23.39
C ILE A 16 11.15 4.22 -23.74
N ALA A 17 10.83 4.01 -25.00
CA ALA A 17 10.03 2.85 -25.42
C ALA A 17 10.70 1.52 -25.05
N ASP A 18 12.00 1.40 -25.31
CA ASP A 18 12.79 0.19 -24.98
C ASP A 18 12.82 -0.04 -23.46
N LEU A 19 13.00 1.01 -22.64
CA LEU A 19 12.98 0.89 -21.19
C LEU A 19 11.60 0.48 -20.64
N ILE A 20 10.51 1.00 -21.21
CA ILE A 20 9.15 0.59 -20.84
C ILE A 20 8.93 -0.89 -21.18
N GLN A 21 9.38 -1.35 -22.35
CA GLN A 21 9.27 -2.75 -22.74
C GLN A 21 10.15 -3.66 -21.86
N ALA A 22 11.36 -3.22 -21.50
CA ALA A 22 12.23 -3.95 -20.61
C ALA A 22 11.62 -4.09 -19.19
N GLU A 23 11.02 -3.02 -18.68
CA GLU A 23 10.31 -3.04 -17.39
C GLU A 23 9.08 -3.97 -17.45
N ALA A 24 8.33 -3.94 -18.52
CA ALA A 24 7.19 -4.83 -18.73
C ALA A 24 7.62 -6.32 -18.73
N LYS A 25 8.71 -6.64 -19.43
CA LYS A 25 9.32 -7.98 -19.41
C LYS A 25 9.77 -8.37 -18.00
N ARG A 26 10.45 -7.48 -17.29
CA ARG A 26 10.89 -7.71 -15.92
C ARG A 26 9.70 -8.02 -15.00
N GLN A 27 8.62 -7.26 -15.08
CA GLN A 27 7.42 -7.48 -14.28
C GLN A 27 6.75 -8.83 -14.61
N PHE A 28 6.80 -9.26 -15.85
CA PHE A 28 6.26 -10.56 -16.28
C PHE A 28 7.09 -11.72 -15.73
N GLU A 29 8.41 -11.62 -15.77
CA GLU A 29 9.35 -12.72 -15.46
C GLU A 29 9.62 -12.88 -13.95
N LYS A 30 9.09 -12.00 -13.07
CA LYS A 30 9.35 -12.02 -11.62
C LYS A 30 8.09 -12.25 -10.79
N LEU A 31 8.25 -13.00 -9.70
CA LEU A 31 7.31 -13.01 -8.58
C LEU A 31 7.45 -11.69 -7.82
N ARG A 32 6.58 -10.74 -8.12
CA ARG A 32 6.58 -9.42 -7.46
C ARG A 32 5.88 -9.55 -6.10
N MET A 33 6.68 -9.54 -5.06
CA MET A 33 6.22 -9.73 -3.68
C MET A 33 6.52 -8.52 -2.78
N ILE A 34 6.79 -7.35 -3.36
CA ILE A 34 6.81 -6.10 -2.62
C ILE A 34 5.38 -5.79 -2.16
N ALA A 35 5.15 -5.75 -0.83
CA ALA A 35 3.82 -5.66 -0.24
C ALA A 35 3.00 -4.41 -0.66
N SER A 36 3.66 -3.36 -1.15
CA SER A 36 3.04 -2.11 -1.62
C SER A 36 2.80 -2.07 -3.13
N GLU A 37 3.06 -3.16 -3.86
CA GLU A 37 2.89 -3.23 -5.31
C GLU A 37 1.76 -4.16 -5.73
N ASN A 38 1.23 -3.88 -6.94
CA ASN A 38 0.21 -4.70 -7.57
C ASN A 38 0.22 -4.50 -9.09
N TYR A 39 -0.63 -5.24 -9.79
CA TYR A 39 -0.91 -5.05 -11.22
C TYR A 39 -2.27 -4.39 -11.36
N VAL A 40 -2.35 -3.36 -12.18
CA VAL A 40 -3.62 -2.73 -12.57
C VAL A 40 -4.20 -3.41 -13.81
N SER A 41 -5.51 -3.25 -14.04
CA SER A 41 -6.16 -3.71 -15.27
C SER A 41 -5.78 -2.84 -16.47
N LEU A 42 -6.05 -3.36 -17.71
CA LEU A 42 -5.93 -2.56 -18.93
C LEU A 42 -6.82 -1.32 -18.89
N ALA A 43 -8.04 -1.44 -18.35
CA ALA A 43 -8.98 -0.31 -18.25
C ALA A 43 -8.42 0.82 -17.36
N VAL A 44 -7.72 0.48 -16.28
CA VAL A 44 -7.04 1.47 -15.43
C VAL A 44 -5.86 2.13 -16.18
N LEU A 45 -5.08 1.35 -16.96
CA LEU A 45 -3.99 1.90 -17.79
C LEU A 45 -4.52 2.84 -18.89
N GLU A 46 -5.59 2.46 -19.59
CA GLU A 46 -6.22 3.27 -20.63
C GLU A 46 -6.77 4.58 -20.07
N ALA A 47 -7.45 4.54 -18.92
CA ALA A 47 -7.93 5.73 -18.25
C ALA A 47 -6.77 6.66 -17.85
N SER A 48 -5.67 6.10 -17.32
CA SER A 48 -4.47 6.84 -16.91
C SER A 48 -3.74 7.49 -18.08
N GLY A 49 -3.76 6.88 -19.27
CA GLY A 49 -3.13 7.39 -20.50
C GLY A 49 -4.06 8.20 -21.40
N SER A 50 -5.20 8.67 -20.89
CA SER A 50 -6.22 9.37 -21.70
C SER A 50 -5.93 10.85 -21.89
N VAL A 51 -6.71 11.48 -22.79
CA VAL A 51 -6.67 12.94 -23.07
C VAL A 51 -7.02 13.80 -21.86
N LEU A 52 -7.52 13.23 -20.79
CA LEU A 52 -7.80 13.93 -19.53
C LEU A 52 -6.55 14.55 -18.92
N THR A 53 -5.36 14.08 -19.29
CA THR A 53 -4.08 14.69 -18.91
C THR A 53 -3.92 16.14 -19.39
N ASN A 54 -4.68 16.56 -20.41
CA ASN A 54 -4.62 17.90 -20.98
C ASN A 54 -5.47 18.92 -20.23
N LYS A 55 -6.32 18.48 -19.28
CA LYS A 55 -7.32 19.36 -18.64
C LYS A 55 -6.83 19.88 -17.29
N TYR A 56 -7.22 21.10 -16.99
CA TYR A 56 -7.00 21.77 -15.70
C TYR A 56 -8.35 22.03 -15.01
N SER A 57 -8.50 21.60 -13.72
CA SER A 57 -9.81 21.52 -13.07
C SER A 57 -9.76 21.88 -11.57
N GLU A 58 -9.08 23.01 -11.22
CA GLU A 58 -9.06 23.49 -9.83
C GLU A 58 -10.47 23.69 -9.27
N GLY A 59 -10.64 23.35 -8.01
CA GLY A 59 -11.93 23.36 -7.32
C GLY A 59 -12.58 21.97 -7.28
N TYR A 60 -13.89 21.95 -7.22
CA TYR A 60 -14.69 20.72 -7.07
C TYR A 60 -15.86 20.74 -8.06
N PRO A 61 -16.54 19.63 -8.36
CA PRO A 61 -17.71 19.58 -9.25
C PRO A 61 -18.72 20.68 -8.95
N GLY A 62 -19.13 21.43 -9.98
CA GLY A 62 -20.03 22.58 -9.88
C GLY A 62 -19.41 23.85 -9.25
N ARG A 63 -18.16 23.82 -8.81
CA ARG A 63 -17.45 24.93 -8.16
C ARG A 63 -15.99 25.02 -8.65
N ARG A 64 -15.81 24.98 -9.98
CA ARG A 64 -14.49 25.08 -10.62
C ARG A 64 -14.11 26.54 -10.88
N TYR A 65 -12.82 26.76 -11.07
CA TYR A 65 -12.26 28.08 -11.42
C TYR A 65 -12.04 28.23 -12.92
N TYR A 66 -12.29 27.19 -13.72
CA TYR A 66 -12.08 27.13 -15.17
C TYR A 66 -13.30 26.57 -15.86
N GLU A 67 -13.51 26.97 -17.11
CA GLU A 67 -14.55 26.42 -17.96
C GLU A 67 -14.18 25.08 -18.59
N GLY A 68 -15.09 24.43 -19.30
CA GLY A 68 -14.86 23.16 -19.99
C GLY A 68 -14.91 21.95 -19.05
N GLN A 69 -15.70 22.02 -17.98
CA GLN A 69 -15.77 20.99 -16.95
C GLN A 69 -16.91 19.97 -17.14
N GLN A 70 -17.67 20.09 -18.22
CA GLN A 70 -18.89 19.30 -18.44
C GLN A 70 -18.67 17.79 -18.45
N PHE A 71 -17.43 17.31 -18.65
CA PHE A 71 -17.07 15.89 -18.59
C PHE A 71 -16.20 15.58 -17.36
N ILE A 72 -15.47 16.54 -16.84
CA ILE A 72 -14.63 16.36 -15.66
C ILE A 72 -15.47 16.24 -14.39
N ASP A 73 -16.46 17.12 -14.23
CA ASP A 73 -17.37 17.10 -13.08
C ASP A 73 -18.07 15.75 -12.91
N PRO A 74 -18.68 15.17 -13.96
CA PRO A 74 -19.24 13.82 -13.87
C PRO A 74 -18.21 12.73 -13.51
N ILE A 75 -16.98 12.80 -14.06
CA ILE A 75 -15.92 11.82 -13.75
C ILE A 75 -15.58 11.87 -12.27
N GLU A 76 -15.32 13.05 -11.72
CA GLU A 76 -14.99 13.18 -10.30
C GLU A 76 -16.17 12.80 -9.40
N THR A 77 -17.38 13.22 -9.76
CA THR A 77 -18.62 12.86 -9.03
C THR A 77 -18.80 11.33 -8.99
N ILE A 78 -18.57 10.64 -10.11
CA ILE A 78 -18.63 9.17 -10.18
C ILE A 78 -17.56 8.54 -9.29
N ALA A 79 -16.33 9.06 -9.30
CA ALA A 79 -15.26 8.54 -8.46
C ALA A 79 -15.58 8.69 -6.97
N VAL A 80 -16.05 9.87 -6.55
CA VAL A 80 -16.49 10.14 -5.18
C VAL A 80 -17.63 9.21 -4.77
N GLN A 81 -18.69 9.10 -5.60
CA GLN A 81 -19.83 8.27 -5.29
C GLN A 81 -19.43 6.78 -5.15
N ARG A 82 -18.59 6.29 -6.05
CA ARG A 82 -18.09 4.91 -5.96
C ARG A 82 -17.25 4.65 -4.71
N ALA A 83 -16.46 5.63 -4.26
CA ALA A 83 -15.73 5.52 -3.00
C ALA A 83 -16.69 5.49 -1.79
N VAL A 84 -17.69 6.39 -1.78
CA VAL A 84 -18.73 6.43 -0.73
C VAL A 84 -19.48 5.10 -0.67
N ASP A 85 -19.96 4.59 -1.80
CA ASP A 85 -20.73 3.35 -1.87
C ASP A 85 -19.91 2.12 -1.47
N LEU A 86 -18.65 2.04 -1.95
CA LEU A 86 -17.78 0.88 -1.72
C LEU A 86 -17.35 0.75 -0.26
N PHE A 87 -17.02 1.86 0.38
CA PHE A 87 -16.53 1.85 1.76
C PHE A 87 -17.64 2.12 2.80
N GLY A 88 -18.79 2.66 2.42
CA GLY A 88 -19.88 3.01 3.33
C GLY A 88 -19.57 4.23 4.18
N VAL A 89 -18.93 5.26 3.61
CA VAL A 89 -18.57 6.51 4.26
C VAL A 89 -19.49 7.65 3.85
N ASP A 90 -19.53 8.76 4.61
CA ASP A 90 -20.37 9.90 4.29
C ASP A 90 -19.77 10.80 3.19
N HIS A 91 -18.44 10.89 3.14
CA HIS A 91 -17.71 11.77 2.22
C HIS A 91 -16.42 11.13 1.73
N ALA A 92 -16.02 11.46 0.49
CA ALA A 92 -14.75 11.10 -0.08
C ALA A 92 -14.16 12.24 -0.92
N ASN A 93 -12.86 12.45 -0.81
CA ASN A 93 -12.06 13.31 -1.66
C ASN A 93 -11.05 12.45 -2.45
N VAL A 94 -11.14 12.49 -3.78
CA VAL A 94 -10.34 11.64 -4.69
C VAL A 94 -9.19 12.40 -5.36
N GLN A 95 -8.96 13.66 -4.97
CA GLN A 95 -7.95 14.53 -5.58
C GLN A 95 -6.52 14.37 -5.04
N PRO A 96 -6.25 13.77 -3.86
CA PRO A 96 -4.87 13.64 -3.37
C PRO A 96 -3.97 12.89 -4.36
N TYR A 97 -2.81 13.47 -4.70
CA TYR A 97 -1.89 12.91 -5.70
C TYR A 97 -1.28 11.57 -5.28
N SER A 98 -1.13 11.35 -3.97
CA SER A 98 -0.63 10.11 -3.38
C SER A 98 -0.90 10.05 -1.88
N GLY A 99 -0.55 8.93 -1.21
CA GLY A 99 -0.80 8.75 0.22
C GLY A 99 -0.14 9.80 1.13
N SER A 100 1.07 10.25 0.81
CA SER A 100 1.73 11.29 1.61
C SER A 100 1.01 12.64 1.54
N PRO A 101 0.64 13.20 0.37
CA PRO A 101 -0.25 14.37 0.29
C PRO A 101 -1.60 14.16 0.97
N ALA A 102 -2.22 12.96 0.87
CA ALA A 102 -3.47 12.68 1.58
C ALA A 102 -3.31 12.85 3.10
N ASN A 103 -2.28 12.23 3.68
CA ASN A 103 -2.00 12.39 5.11
C ASN A 103 -1.64 13.84 5.48
N LEU A 104 -0.87 14.56 4.63
CA LEU A 104 -0.54 15.97 4.87
C LEU A 104 -1.79 16.87 4.84
N ALA A 105 -2.75 16.59 3.96
CA ALA A 105 -4.02 17.33 3.95
C ALA A 105 -4.79 17.12 5.25
N VAL A 106 -4.80 15.91 5.82
CA VAL A 106 -5.42 15.64 7.14
C VAL A 106 -4.73 16.45 8.24
N TYR A 107 -3.39 16.49 8.26
CA TYR A 107 -2.69 17.36 9.22
C TYR A 107 -3.07 18.83 9.04
N LEU A 108 -3.13 19.31 7.80
CA LEU A 108 -3.50 20.70 7.50
C LEU A 108 -4.95 21.02 7.91
N ALA A 109 -5.85 20.04 7.83
CA ALA A 109 -7.26 20.21 8.22
C ALA A 109 -7.44 20.39 9.74
N PHE A 110 -6.64 19.71 10.55
CA PHE A 110 -6.89 19.59 12.00
C PHE A 110 -5.78 20.12 12.90
N CYS A 111 -4.59 20.44 12.36
CA CYS A 111 -3.44 20.82 13.15
C CYS A 111 -2.81 22.13 12.68
N SER A 112 -2.21 22.83 13.62
CA SER A 112 -1.28 23.95 13.38
C SER A 112 0.16 23.49 13.64
N PRO A 113 1.18 24.14 13.02
CA PRO A 113 2.57 23.86 13.34
C PRO A 113 2.85 23.92 14.84
N GLY A 114 3.53 22.89 15.36
CA GLY A 114 3.82 22.72 16.80
C GLY A 114 2.79 21.90 17.57
N ASP A 115 1.61 21.63 17.02
CA ASP A 115 0.63 20.77 17.67
C ASP A 115 1.18 19.34 17.88
N THR A 116 0.71 18.70 18.95
CA THR A 116 1.03 17.32 19.23
C THR A 116 0.23 16.40 18.32
N VAL A 117 0.93 15.47 17.68
CA VAL A 117 0.35 14.47 16.80
C VAL A 117 0.89 13.09 17.18
N MET A 118 0.09 12.05 17.00
CA MET A 118 0.46 10.71 17.45
C MET A 118 0.35 9.71 16.31
N GLY A 119 1.32 8.79 16.20
CA GLY A 119 1.30 7.74 15.20
C GLY A 119 2.34 6.66 15.49
N MET A 120 2.27 5.56 14.75
CA MET A 120 3.20 4.46 14.92
C MET A 120 4.61 4.83 14.44
N SER A 121 5.62 4.47 15.23
CA SER A 121 7.03 4.67 14.89
C SER A 121 7.42 3.91 13.61
N LEU A 122 8.19 4.56 12.71
CA LEU A 122 8.61 3.95 11.44
C LEU A 122 9.35 2.61 11.63
N PRO A 123 10.35 2.48 12.53
CA PRO A 123 11.02 1.19 12.75
C PRO A 123 10.11 0.09 13.31
N MET A 124 8.97 0.47 13.90
CA MET A 124 7.99 -0.47 14.44
C MET A 124 6.89 -0.84 13.45
N GLY A 125 6.92 -0.28 12.23
CA GLY A 125 5.95 -0.57 11.17
C GLY A 125 5.07 0.60 10.75
N GLY A 126 5.27 1.80 11.29
CA GLY A 126 4.57 3.02 10.89
C GLY A 126 4.95 3.52 9.50
N HIS A 127 4.36 4.65 9.08
CA HIS A 127 4.68 5.33 7.83
C HIS A 127 5.47 6.61 8.11
N LEU A 128 6.27 7.06 7.12
CA LEU A 128 7.04 8.31 7.21
C LEU A 128 6.17 9.51 7.63
N THR A 129 4.95 9.59 7.10
CA THR A 129 4.02 10.67 7.40
C THR A 129 3.32 10.57 8.76
N HIS A 130 3.57 9.51 9.54
CA HIS A 130 3.05 9.39 10.90
C HIS A 130 3.96 10.05 11.96
N GLY A 131 4.62 11.15 11.60
CA GLY A 131 5.48 11.92 12.51
C GLY A 131 6.96 11.49 12.52
N TRP A 132 7.47 10.82 11.46
CA TRP A 132 8.88 10.47 11.42
C TRP A 132 9.78 11.70 11.24
N SER A 133 10.91 11.75 11.96
CA SER A 133 11.74 12.97 12.14
C SER A 133 12.23 13.62 10.85
N VAL A 134 12.43 12.85 9.77
CA VAL A 134 12.89 13.42 8.47
C VAL A 134 11.72 13.88 7.59
N SER A 135 10.50 13.45 7.90
CA SER A 135 9.28 13.89 7.21
C SER A 135 8.90 15.30 7.64
N VAL A 136 8.17 16.03 6.79
CA VAL A 136 7.57 17.31 7.14
C VAL A 136 6.69 17.22 8.39
N THR A 137 6.00 16.11 8.59
CA THR A 137 5.15 15.87 9.76
C THR A 137 5.95 15.76 11.06
N GLY A 138 7.17 15.22 11.00
CA GLY A 138 8.07 15.19 12.14
C GLY A 138 8.84 16.48 12.39
N LYS A 139 8.85 17.40 11.40
CA LYS A 139 9.52 18.70 11.50
C LYS A 139 8.57 19.83 11.94
N TRP A 140 7.32 19.79 11.49
CA TRP A 140 6.35 20.85 11.73
C TRP A 140 5.50 20.62 12.97
N PHE A 141 5.34 19.36 13.40
CA PHE A 141 4.53 18.99 14.57
C PHE A 141 5.41 18.41 15.68
N ARG A 142 4.84 18.26 16.86
CA ARG A 142 5.45 17.53 17.98
C ARG A 142 4.97 16.06 17.94
N PRO A 143 5.73 15.14 17.32
CA PRO A 143 5.28 13.78 17.15
C PRO A 143 5.51 12.94 18.41
N VAL A 144 4.44 12.30 18.87
CA VAL A 144 4.46 11.21 19.85
C VAL A 144 4.34 9.90 19.09
N ARG A 145 5.21 8.96 19.41
CA ARG A 145 5.31 7.70 18.65
C ARG A 145 5.06 6.52 19.57
N TYR A 146 4.11 5.67 19.19
CA TYR A 146 3.89 4.40 19.84
C TYR A 146 4.54 3.26 19.07
N GLY A 147 4.65 2.08 19.69
CA GLY A 147 5.34 0.93 19.13
C GLY A 147 4.54 -0.35 19.19
N VAL A 148 5.29 -1.44 19.25
CA VAL A 148 4.80 -2.79 19.46
C VAL A 148 5.44 -3.36 20.71
N ARG A 149 4.79 -4.34 21.32
CA ARG A 149 5.32 -5.09 22.46
C ARG A 149 6.55 -5.90 22.03
N ALA A 150 7.60 -5.86 22.83
CA ALA A 150 8.85 -6.56 22.53
C ALA A 150 8.69 -8.10 22.55
N ASP A 151 7.79 -8.61 23.39
CA ASP A 151 7.56 -10.04 23.57
C ASP A 151 6.72 -10.67 22.43
N THR A 152 5.78 -9.89 21.86
CA THR A 152 4.81 -10.41 20.89
C THR A 152 4.93 -9.81 19.50
N GLY A 153 5.61 -8.66 19.34
CA GLY A 153 5.63 -7.89 18.09
C GLY A 153 4.26 -7.33 17.67
N ARG A 154 3.27 -7.31 18.58
CA ARG A 154 1.91 -6.78 18.35
C ARG A 154 1.80 -5.36 18.87
N LEU A 155 0.83 -4.58 18.33
CA LEU A 155 0.52 -3.25 18.82
C LEU A 155 0.31 -3.26 20.36
N ASP A 156 0.91 -2.30 21.02
CA ASP A 156 0.74 -2.09 22.47
C ASP A 156 -0.33 -1.01 22.69
N LEU A 157 -1.59 -1.44 22.78
CA LEU A 157 -2.71 -0.52 22.95
C LEU A 157 -2.74 0.14 24.33
N ASP A 158 -2.12 -0.46 25.35
CA ASP A 158 -1.98 0.15 26.66
C ASP A 158 -0.98 1.31 26.60
N GLU A 159 0.18 1.12 25.91
CA GLU A 159 1.13 2.20 25.63
C GLU A 159 0.47 3.33 24.84
N VAL A 160 -0.33 2.99 23.80
CA VAL A 160 -1.06 3.99 23.00
C VAL A 160 -1.98 4.83 23.88
N ARG A 161 -2.75 4.19 24.76
CA ARG A 161 -3.69 4.87 25.67
C ARG A 161 -2.97 5.79 26.67
N ASP A 162 -1.89 5.29 27.29
CA ASP A 162 -1.12 6.04 28.25
C ASP A 162 -0.43 7.27 27.63
N LEU A 163 0.16 7.09 26.43
CA LEU A 163 0.75 8.19 25.67
C LEU A 163 -0.31 9.21 25.25
N ALA A 164 -1.47 8.77 24.77
CA ALA A 164 -2.55 9.65 24.36
C ALA A 164 -3.08 10.50 25.54
N ARG A 165 -3.30 9.89 26.71
CA ARG A 165 -3.74 10.59 27.93
C ARG A 165 -2.72 11.62 28.41
N LYS A 166 -1.43 11.25 28.38
CA LYS A 166 -0.32 12.10 28.83
C LYS A 166 -0.08 13.28 27.88
N GLU A 167 -0.02 13.02 26.59
CA GLU A 167 0.47 13.97 25.59
C GLU A 167 -0.65 14.75 24.88
N ARG A 168 -1.92 14.30 25.02
CA ARG A 168 -3.13 14.96 24.50
C ARG A 168 -2.99 15.36 23.01
N PRO A 169 -2.73 14.43 22.09
CA PRO A 169 -2.54 14.76 20.69
C PRO A 169 -3.82 15.31 20.04
N LYS A 170 -3.66 16.15 19.02
CA LYS A 170 -4.77 16.64 18.19
C LYS A 170 -5.31 15.55 17.27
N ILE A 171 -4.42 14.72 16.74
CA ILE A 171 -4.76 13.58 15.89
C ILE A 171 -3.97 12.34 16.34
N ILE A 172 -4.61 11.19 16.16
CA ILE A 172 -4.01 9.87 16.34
C ILE A 172 -4.13 9.12 15.02
N PHE A 173 -2.99 8.78 14.41
CA PHE A 173 -2.96 7.88 13.25
C PHE A 173 -2.91 6.43 13.71
N CYS A 174 -3.84 5.58 13.23
CA CYS A 174 -3.74 4.13 13.29
C CYS A 174 -3.54 3.58 11.88
N GLY A 175 -2.74 2.51 11.76
CA GLY A 175 -2.29 1.97 10.50
C GLY A 175 -0.78 2.05 10.32
N GLY A 176 -0.27 1.47 9.24
CA GLY A 176 1.17 1.44 8.99
C GLY A 176 1.55 0.69 7.72
N THR A 177 2.86 0.60 7.49
CA THR A 177 3.46 0.02 6.27
C THR A 177 3.94 -1.42 6.46
N ALA A 178 4.10 -1.87 7.71
CA ALA A 178 4.63 -3.18 8.04
C ALA A 178 3.93 -3.78 9.28
N ILE A 179 2.60 -3.71 9.32
CA ILE A 179 1.77 -4.32 10.36
C ILE A 179 1.15 -5.60 9.77
N PRO A 180 1.63 -6.81 10.15
CA PRO A 180 1.11 -8.05 9.61
C PRO A 180 -0.20 -8.51 10.29
N ARG A 181 -0.64 -7.86 11.36
CA ARG A 181 -1.83 -8.24 12.14
C ARG A 181 -2.99 -7.30 11.91
N THR A 182 -4.17 -7.78 12.22
CA THR A 182 -5.41 -6.98 12.22
C THR A 182 -5.27 -5.78 13.15
N ILE A 183 -5.76 -4.62 12.71
CA ILE A 183 -5.79 -3.38 13.49
C ILE A 183 -7.11 -3.34 14.24
N ASP A 184 -7.05 -3.09 15.55
CA ASP A 184 -8.21 -2.93 16.43
C ASP A 184 -8.72 -1.47 16.39
N PHE A 185 -9.52 -1.16 15.35
CA PHE A 185 -10.09 0.18 15.19
C PHE A 185 -11.01 0.60 16.34
N PRO A 186 -11.87 -0.30 16.92
CA PRO A 186 -12.64 0.00 18.11
C PRO A 186 -11.79 0.52 19.27
N ALA A 187 -10.69 -0.17 19.60
CA ALA A 187 -9.83 0.23 20.71
C ALA A 187 -9.14 1.60 20.44
N PHE A 188 -8.73 1.87 19.20
CA PHE A 188 -8.22 3.19 18.82
C PHE A 188 -9.29 4.29 18.94
N ALA A 189 -10.55 4.00 18.60
CA ALA A 189 -11.67 4.94 18.72
C ALA A 189 -11.92 5.31 20.20
N GLU A 190 -11.91 4.32 21.10
CA GLU A 190 -12.02 4.58 22.54
C GLU A 190 -10.90 5.50 23.05
N ILE A 191 -9.64 5.22 22.65
CA ILE A 191 -8.48 6.04 23.05
C ILE A 191 -8.59 7.47 22.51
N ALA A 192 -9.01 7.63 21.26
CA ALA A 192 -9.21 8.96 20.66
C ALA A 192 -10.32 9.73 21.37
N ALA A 193 -11.46 9.08 21.68
CA ALA A 193 -12.57 9.68 22.42
C ALA A 193 -12.16 10.13 23.83
N GLU A 194 -11.35 9.34 24.55
CA GLU A 194 -10.84 9.70 25.89
C GLU A 194 -10.02 10.99 25.89
N THR A 195 -9.42 11.33 24.78
CA THR A 195 -8.49 12.47 24.67
C THR A 195 -9.03 13.64 23.84
N GLY A 196 -10.13 13.42 23.11
CA GLY A 196 -10.69 14.40 22.18
C GLY A 196 -9.85 14.56 20.91
N ALA A 197 -9.06 13.55 20.55
CA ALA A 197 -8.25 13.54 19.35
C ALA A 197 -9.09 13.09 18.15
N VAL A 198 -8.81 13.62 16.95
CA VAL A 198 -9.33 13.09 15.69
C VAL A 198 -8.64 11.77 15.38
N LEU A 199 -9.40 10.69 15.21
CA LEU A 199 -8.86 9.40 14.82
C LEU A 199 -8.72 9.30 13.30
N VAL A 200 -7.51 9.06 12.83
CA VAL A 200 -7.19 8.89 11.40
C VAL A 200 -6.75 7.45 11.13
N ALA A 201 -7.52 6.71 10.34
CA ALA A 201 -7.16 5.38 9.91
C ALA A 201 -6.44 5.42 8.56
N ASP A 202 -5.12 5.20 8.53
CA ASP A 202 -4.36 5.02 7.30
C ASP A 202 -4.43 3.55 6.88
N ILE A 203 -5.37 3.25 5.96
CA ILE A 203 -5.59 1.89 5.44
C ILE A 203 -4.89 1.65 4.10
N ALA A 204 -3.91 2.45 3.73
CA ALA A 204 -3.25 2.38 2.41
C ALA A 204 -2.79 0.97 2.04
N HIS A 205 -2.30 0.18 3.00
CA HIS A 205 -1.88 -1.19 2.75
C HIS A 205 -3.04 -2.19 2.65
N ILE A 206 -4.14 -1.95 3.34
CA ILE A 206 -5.24 -2.90 3.50
C ILE A 206 -6.54 -2.48 2.83
N ALA A 207 -6.58 -1.36 2.10
CA ALA A 207 -7.81 -0.81 1.52
C ALA A 207 -8.58 -1.82 0.66
N GLY A 208 -7.88 -2.59 -0.18
CA GLY A 208 -8.51 -3.64 -0.98
C GLY A 208 -9.04 -4.80 -0.13
N LEU A 209 -8.40 -5.09 1.01
CA LEU A 209 -8.88 -6.12 1.94
C LEU A 209 -10.12 -5.64 2.70
N VAL A 210 -10.17 -4.35 3.08
CA VAL A 210 -11.35 -3.73 3.68
C VAL A 210 -12.50 -3.72 2.68
N ALA A 211 -12.29 -3.23 1.46
CA ALA A 211 -13.30 -3.20 0.40
C ALA A 211 -13.85 -4.61 0.06
N GLY A 212 -12.98 -5.62 0.04
CA GLY A 212 -13.35 -7.02 -0.22
C GLY A 212 -13.85 -7.79 1.01
N GLY A 213 -13.93 -7.17 2.19
CA GLY A 213 -14.40 -7.81 3.43
C GLY A 213 -13.43 -8.83 4.04
N ALA A 214 -12.15 -8.80 3.66
CA ALA A 214 -11.11 -9.69 4.17
C ALA A 214 -10.30 -9.09 5.35
N HIS A 215 -10.61 -7.85 5.73
CA HIS A 215 -10.09 -7.15 6.91
C HIS A 215 -11.23 -6.29 7.52
N PRO A 216 -11.31 -6.13 8.84
CA PRO A 216 -12.26 -5.22 9.48
C PRO A 216 -12.17 -3.81 8.92
N SER A 217 -13.32 -3.15 8.81
CA SER A 217 -13.44 -1.76 8.35
C SER A 217 -13.20 -0.77 9.50
N PRO A 218 -12.53 0.37 9.27
CA PRO A 218 -12.46 1.47 10.22
C PRO A 218 -13.72 2.34 10.23
N VAL A 219 -14.64 2.14 9.30
CA VAL A 219 -15.89 2.94 9.19
C VAL A 219 -16.74 2.75 10.42
N GLY A 220 -17.25 3.84 10.96
CA GLY A 220 -17.96 3.86 12.24
C GLY A 220 -17.07 3.98 13.48
N TYR A 221 -15.74 3.94 13.30
CA TYR A 221 -14.74 4.10 14.36
C TYR A 221 -13.83 5.29 14.12
N ALA A 222 -13.30 5.44 12.90
CA ALA A 222 -12.41 6.54 12.54
C ALA A 222 -13.17 7.76 12.01
N ASP A 223 -12.74 8.95 12.39
CA ASP A 223 -13.26 10.23 11.90
C ASP A 223 -12.84 10.49 10.46
N VAL A 224 -11.60 10.12 10.15
CA VAL A 224 -10.98 10.24 8.82
C VAL A 224 -10.27 8.95 8.44
N ILE A 225 -10.40 8.56 7.19
CA ILE A 225 -9.74 7.39 6.62
C ILE A 225 -8.91 7.85 5.43
N THR A 226 -7.62 7.55 5.43
CA THR A 226 -6.75 7.82 4.29
C THR A 226 -6.33 6.52 3.61
N THR A 227 -6.18 6.55 2.29
CA THR A 227 -5.69 5.40 1.55
C THR A 227 -5.00 5.79 0.26
N THR A 228 -4.07 4.95 -0.18
CA THR A 228 -3.59 4.91 -1.56
C THR A 228 -4.50 4.02 -2.40
N THR A 229 -4.52 4.23 -3.71
CA THR A 229 -5.35 3.46 -4.63
C THR A 229 -4.61 2.28 -5.31
N HIS A 230 -3.28 2.25 -5.25
CA HIS A 230 -2.42 1.38 -6.08
C HIS A 230 -1.83 0.14 -5.39
N LYS A 231 -2.24 -0.17 -4.15
CA LYS A 231 -1.75 -1.37 -3.43
C LYS A 231 -2.78 -2.51 -3.53
N THR A 232 -3.34 -2.96 -2.42
CA THR A 232 -4.35 -4.03 -2.44
C THR A 232 -5.62 -3.66 -3.21
N LEU A 233 -5.92 -2.36 -3.38
CA LEU A 233 -7.08 -1.88 -4.15
C LEU A 233 -6.89 -2.00 -5.68
N ARG A 234 -5.69 -2.26 -6.18
CA ARG A 234 -5.36 -2.45 -7.61
C ARG A 234 -5.67 -1.26 -8.53
N GLY A 235 -5.68 -0.04 -8.01
CA GLY A 235 -5.94 1.17 -8.78
C GLY A 235 -4.67 1.86 -9.29
N PRO A 236 -4.80 3.05 -9.89
CA PRO A 236 -3.68 3.86 -10.36
C PRO A 236 -2.88 4.42 -9.19
N ARG A 237 -1.71 4.99 -9.48
CA ARG A 237 -0.94 5.81 -8.52
C ARG A 237 -1.76 7.04 -8.16
N GLY A 238 -2.30 7.07 -6.95
CA GLY A 238 -3.18 8.09 -6.41
C GLY A 238 -3.56 7.78 -4.97
N ALA A 239 -4.46 8.58 -4.41
CA ALA A 239 -4.96 8.40 -3.05
C ALA A 239 -6.38 8.96 -2.89
N MET A 240 -7.01 8.63 -1.77
CA MET A 240 -8.31 9.17 -1.37
C MET A 240 -8.28 9.50 0.13
N ILE A 241 -9.09 10.47 0.52
CA ILE A 241 -9.43 10.76 1.91
C ILE A 241 -10.94 10.57 2.04
N MET A 242 -11.36 9.77 2.99
CA MET A 242 -12.76 9.53 3.32
C MET A 242 -13.01 10.02 4.74
N SER A 243 -14.21 10.50 5.04
CA SER A 243 -14.50 11.02 6.38
C SER A 243 -16.00 10.93 6.70
N THR A 244 -16.31 11.21 7.97
CA THR A 244 -17.67 11.56 8.37
C THR A 244 -18.09 12.88 7.74
N ALA A 245 -19.40 13.15 7.65
CA ALA A 245 -19.95 14.38 7.08
C ALA A 245 -19.45 15.64 7.80
N GLU A 246 -19.19 15.57 9.09
CA GLU A 246 -18.69 16.67 9.92
C GLU A 246 -17.35 17.20 9.42
N HIS A 247 -16.45 16.32 8.96
CA HIS A 247 -15.07 16.65 8.56
C HIS A 247 -14.93 16.95 7.06
N ALA A 248 -15.95 16.70 6.25
CA ALA A 248 -15.91 16.83 4.80
C ALA A 248 -15.37 18.18 4.32
N SER A 249 -15.93 19.29 4.83
CA SER A 249 -15.51 20.64 4.40
C SER A 249 -14.08 20.99 4.80
N ALA A 250 -13.61 20.52 5.96
CA ALA A 250 -12.23 20.75 6.42
C ALA A 250 -11.23 20.00 5.52
N ILE A 251 -11.54 18.75 5.18
CA ILE A 251 -10.75 17.92 4.28
C ILE A 251 -10.68 18.53 2.89
N ASP A 252 -11.82 18.90 2.30
CA ASP A 252 -11.82 19.48 0.96
C ASP A 252 -11.00 20.77 0.89
N LYS A 253 -11.14 21.66 1.87
CA LYS A 253 -10.34 22.90 1.93
C LYS A 253 -8.85 22.62 2.13
N ALA A 254 -8.51 21.59 2.87
CA ALA A 254 -7.12 21.22 3.09
C ALA A 254 -6.48 20.59 1.86
N VAL A 255 -7.23 19.85 1.05
CA VAL A 255 -6.75 19.34 -0.25
C VAL A 255 -6.63 20.48 -1.22
N PHE A 256 -7.72 21.17 -1.52
CA PHE A 256 -7.73 22.33 -2.40
C PHE A 256 -8.51 23.49 -1.76
N PRO A 257 -7.95 24.68 -1.65
CA PRO A 257 -6.64 25.12 -2.16
C PRO A 257 -5.47 24.96 -1.18
N GLY A 258 -5.66 24.22 -0.05
CA GLY A 258 -4.70 24.19 1.03
C GLY A 258 -3.35 23.57 0.67
N LEU A 259 -3.35 22.40 0.05
CA LEU A 259 -2.12 21.64 -0.23
C LEU A 259 -1.82 21.51 -1.73
N GLN A 260 -2.85 21.41 -2.56
CA GLN A 260 -2.75 21.12 -3.99
C GLN A 260 -3.45 22.20 -4.82
N GLY A 261 -3.08 22.31 -6.12
CA GLY A 261 -3.81 23.00 -7.17
C GLY A 261 -4.70 22.06 -7.96
N GLY A 262 -4.61 22.10 -9.31
CA GLY A 262 -5.41 21.25 -10.20
C GLY A 262 -5.19 19.76 -9.95
N PRO A 263 -6.27 18.98 -9.83
CA PRO A 263 -6.17 17.52 -9.69
C PRO A 263 -5.68 16.88 -11.00
N HIS A 264 -5.26 15.62 -10.90
CA HIS A 264 -4.90 14.81 -12.06
C HIS A 264 -6.14 14.08 -12.59
N ASP A 265 -6.88 14.70 -13.53
CA ASP A 265 -8.17 14.19 -13.99
C ASP A 265 -8.11 12.79 -14.59
N HIS A 266 -7.02 12.43 -15.28
CA HIS A 266 -6.74 11.08 -15.77
C HIS A 266 -6.59 10.07 -14.63
N THR A 267 -5.97 10.47 -13.50
CA THR A 267 -5.87 9.63 -12.31
C THR A 267 -7.25 9.47 -11.64
N THR A 268 -8.04 10.55 -11.56
CA THR A 268 -9.40 10.50 -11.02
C THR A 268 -10.28 9.54 -11.82
N ALA A 269 -10.20 9.59 -13.16
CA ALA A 269 -10.90 8.63 -14.01
C ALA A 269 -10.45 7.18 -13.77
N ALA A 270 -9.14 6.96 -13.66
CA ALA A 270 -8.58 5.64 -13.37
C ALA A 270 -8.95 5.13 -11.96
N ILE A 271 -9.06 6.01 -10.96
CA ILE A 271 -9.60 5.69 -9.62
C ILE A 271 -11.07 5.26 -9.76
N ALA A 272 -11.88 6.00 -10.52
CA ALA A 272 -13.27 5.62 -10.76
C ALA A 272 -13.43 4.24 -11.39
N VAL A 273 -12.55 3.88 -12.35
CA VAL A 273 -12.51 2.55 -12.94
C VAL A 273 -12.14 1.49 -11.90
N ALA A 274 -11.07 1.70 -11.15
CA ALA A 274 -10.61 0.76 -10.13
C ALA A 274 -11.66 0.51 -9.03
N LEU A 275 -12.37 1.55 -8.60
CA LEU A 275 -13.46 1.43 -7.62
C LEU A 275 -14.64 0.63 -8.19
N LYS A 276 -14.92 0.76 -9.49
CA LYS A 276 -15.92 -0.08 -10.17
C LYS A 276 -15.52 -1.55 -10.18
N GLU A 277 -14.25 -1.84 -10.45
CA GLU A 277 -13.72 -3.20 -10.38
C GLU A 277 -13.76 -3.75 -8.95
N ALA A 278 -13.40 -2.93 -7.96
CA ALA A 278 -13.40 -3.32 -6.55
C ALA A 278 -14.81 -3.59 -5.98
N ALA A 279 -15.85 -3.03 -6.58
CA ALA A 279 -17.23 -3.30 -6.22
C ALA A 279 -17.78 -4.61 -6.83
N ALA A 280 -17.04 -5.26 -7.72
CA ALA A 280 -17.48 -6.52 -8.34
C ALA A 280 -17.31 -7.72 -7.38
N PRO A 281 -18.17 -8.74 -7.46
CA PRO A 281 -18.08 -9.94 -6.59
C PRO A 281 -16.72 -10.62 -6.62
N ASP A 282 -16.06 -10.68 -7.78
CA ASP A 282 -14.76 -11.31 -7.96
C ASP A 282 -13.66 -10.63 -7.14
N PHE A 283 -13.81 -9.34 -6.85
CA PHE A 283 -12.85 -8.63 -6.02
C PHE A 283 -12.88 -9.11 -4.56
N ARG A 284 -14.05 -9.50 -4.06
CA ARG A 284 -14.17 -10.13 -2.75
C ARG A 284 -13.39 -11.45 -2.69
N THR A 285 -13.57 -12.30 -3.71
CA THR A 285 -12.82 -13.56 -3.84
C THR A 285 -11.31 -13.29 -3.87
N TYR A 286 -10.88 -12.32 -4.64
CA TYR A 286 -9.47 -11.88 -4.71
C TYR A 286 -8.93 -11.42 -3.34
N ALA A 287 -9.67 -10.59 -2.62
CA ALA A 287 -9.24 -10.08 -1.31
C ALA A 287 -9.05 -11.22 -0.29
N HIS A 288 -9.97 -12.17 -0.24
CA HIS A 288 -9.84 -13.35 0.62
C HIS A 288 -8.70 -14.29 0.18
N GLN A 289 -8.49 -14.45 -1.14
CA GLN A 289 -7.37 -15.24 -1.66
C GLN A 289 -6.00 -14.65 -1.31
N ILE A 290 -5.88 -13.32 -1.27
CA ILE A 290 -4.65 -12.65 -0.80
C ILE A 290 -4.30 -13.12 0.62
N VAL A 291 -5.27 -13.10 1.52
CA VAL A 291 -5.06 -13.49 2.93
C VAL A 291 -4.77 -14.99 3.05
N ALA A 292 -5.46 -15.84 2.27
CA ALA A 292 -5.21 -17.27 2.22
C ALA A 292 -3.76 -17.55 1.77
N ASN A 293 -3.32 -16.92 0.67
CA ASN A 293 -1.95 -17.03 0.18
C ASN A 293 -0.92 -16.57 1.22
N SER A 294 -1.19 -15.43 1.88
CA SER A 294 -0.29 -14.88 2.90
C SER A 294 -0.13 -15.83 4.09
N ARG A 295 -1.23 -16.41 4.57
CA ARG A 295 -1.20 -17.39 5.66
C ARG A 295 -0.47 -18.68 5.28
N ALA A 296 -0.72 -19.19 4.08
CA ALA A 296 -0.05 -20.39 3.59
C ALA A 296 1.46 -20.18 3.43
N LEU A 297 1.86 -19.02 2.89
CA LEU A 297 3.26 -18.65 2.77
C LEU A 297 3.94 -18.48 4.13
N ALA A 298 3.26 -17.82 5.09
CA ALA A 298 3.75 -17.64 6.44
C ALA A 298 3.97 -18.99 7.14
N ALA A 299 3.03 -19.93 7.03
CA ALA A 299 3.16 -21.28 7.58
C ALA A 299 4.37 -22.01 6.96
N ALA A 300 4.47 -22.00 5.62
CA ALA A 300 5.56 -22.68 4.91
C ALA A 300 6.96 -22.08 5.21
N LEU A 301 7.05 -20.77 5.48
CA LEU A 301 8.29 -20.14 5.95
C LEU A 301 8.63 -20.53 7.40
N THR A 302 7.61 -20.56 8.27
CA THR A 302 7.80 -20.99 9.69
C THR A 302 8.28 -22.42 9.77
N GLU A 303 7.71 -23.35 8.97
CA GLU A 303 8.16 -24.75 8.87
C GLU A 303 9.64 -24.88 8.44
N ARG A 304 10.16 -23.89 7.72
CA ARG A 304 11.57 -23.81 7.28
C ARG A 304 12.47 -23.10 8.29
N GLY A 305 11.93 -22.73 9.46
CA GLY A 305 12.69 -22.11 10.55
C GLY A 305 12.86 -20.60 10.44
N TYR A 306 12.02 -19.91 9.64
CA TYR A 306 12.01 -18.45 9.60
C TYR A 306 11.23 -17.87 10.78
N SER A 307 11.78 -16.83 11.39
CA SER A 307 11.10 -16.03 12.41
C SER A 307 10.22 -14.97 11.74
N LEU A 308 8.92 -15.01 12.03
CA LEU A 308 7.97 -14.02 11.53
C LEU A 308 7.60 -13.05 12.65
N VAL A 309 7.74 -11.75 12.40
CA VAL A 309 7.33 -10.71 13.35
C VAL A 309 5.85 -10.92 13.70
N SER A 310 5.53 -10.84 14.98
CA SER A 310 4.22 -11.16 15.58
C SER A 310 3.72 -12.62 15.39
N GLY A 311 4.59 -13.53 14.97
CA GLY A 311 4.28 -14.96 14.81
C GLY A 311 3.39 -15.28 13.61
N GLY A 312 3.34 -14.44 12.56
CA GLY A 312 2.57 -14.71 11.34
C GLY A 312 1.81 -13.50 10.80
N THR A 313 0.71 -13.73 10.07
CA THR A 313 -0.06 -12.67 9.40
C THR A 313 -1.57 -12.91 9.44
N ASP A 314 -2.32 -11.81 9.47
CA ASP A 314 -3.78 -11.77 9.32
C ASP A 314 -4.21 -11.08 8.01
N ASN A 315 -3.28 -10.50 7.25
CA ASN A 315 -3.53 -9.72 6.03
C ASN A 315 -2.63 -10.16 4.85
N HIS A 316 -2.30 -9.27 3.93
CA HIS A 316 -1.48 -9.53 2.73
C HIS A 316 0.03 -9.53 2.99
N LEU A 317 0.48 -9.08 4.16
CA LEU A 317 1.85 -8.72 4.46
C LEU A 317 2.48 -9.68 5.46
N ILE A 318 3.73 -10.08 5.22
CA ILE A 318 4.56 -10.84 6.13
C ILE A 318 5.85 -10.04 6.37
N LEU A 319 6.25 -9.92 7.63
CA LEU A 319 7.53 -9.33 8.02
C LEU A 319 8.41 -10.44 8.62
N ILE A 320 9.51 -10.73 7.94
CA ILE A 320 10.45 -11.81 8.28
C ILE A 320 11.65 -11.20 8.99
N ASP A 321 12.02 -11.74 10.14
CA ASP A 321 13.29 -11.46 10.81
C ASP A 321 14.33 -12.51 10.38
N LEU A 322 15.41 -12.06 9.73
CA LEU A 322 16.50 -12.90 9.24
C LEU A 322 17.65 -13.05 10.23
N THR A 323 17.52 -12.53 11.44
CA THR A 323 18.56 -12.67 12.49
C THR A 323 18.94 -14.14 12.73
N PRO A 324 17.99 -15.10 12.80
CA PRO A 324 18.33 -16.52 12.95
C PRO A 324 19.05 -17.13 11.72
N GLN A 325 18.92 -16.53 10.54
CA GLN A 325 19.61 -16.97 9.32
C GLN A 325 20.98 -16.36 9.13
N GLU A 326 21.43 -15.52 10.06
CA GLU A 326 22.74 -14.86 10.07
C GLU A 326 23.05 -14.04 8.80
N ILE A 327 22.01 -13.53 8.10
CA ILE A 327 22.12 -12.71 6.90
C ILE A 327 21.35 -11.40 7.08
N GLY A 328 21.85 -10.30 6.51
CA GLY A 328 21.12 -9.03 6.47
C GLY A 328 20.00 -9.03 5.43
N GLY A 329 18.97 -8.19 5.65
CA GLY A 329 17.85 -8.07 4.72
C GLY A 329 18.26 -7.63 3.32
N LYS A 330 19.25 -6.73 3.21
CA LYS A 330 19.71 -6.24 1.91
C LYS A 330 20.39 -7.30 1.04
N PRO A 331 21.38 -8.09 1.52
CA PRO A 331 21.94 -9.19 0.73
C PRO A 331 20.90 -10.27 0.41
N ALA A 332 20.00 -10.60 1.34
CA ALA A 332 18.92 -11.55 1.09
C ALA A 332 17.96 -11.06 -0.01
N ALA A 333 17.52 -9.80 0.05
CA ALA A 333 16.65 -9.21 -0.98
C ALA A 333 17.31 -9.21 -2.37
N ARG A 334 18.62 -8.95 -2.46
CA ARG A 334 19.37 -9.00 -3.72
C ARG A 334 19.46 -10.41 -4.31
N ALA A 335 19.68 -11.41 -3.46
CA ALA A 335 19.71 -12.81 -3.89
C ALA A 335 18.33 -13.25 -4.41
N LEU A 336 17.27 -12.90 -3.69
CA LEU A 336 15.89 -13.16 -4.09
C LEU A 336 15.54 -12.46 -5.42
N ASP A 337 15.95 -11.20 -5.59
CA ASP A 337 15.73 -10.48 -6.85
C ASP A 337 16.42 -11.17 -8.03
N ARG A 338 17.67 -11.66 -7.86
CA ARG A 338 18.37 -12.48 -8.86
C ARG A 338 17.64 -13.79 -9.13
N ALA A 339 17.08 -14.42 -8.10
CA ALA A 339 16.29 -15.64 -8.23
C ALA A 339 14.88 -15.40 -8.85
N GLY A 340 14.56 -14.16 -9.22
CA GLY A 340 13.26 -13.82 -9.80
C GLY A 340 12.17 -13.55 -8.76
N ILE A 341 12.50 -13.35 -7.50
CA ILE A 341 11.56 -13.07 -6.40
C ILE A 341 11.82 -11.66 -5.86
N GLU A 342 10.97 -10.72 -6.22
CA GLU A 342 11.13 -9.31 -5.90
C GLU A 342 10.50 -8.96 -4.55
N VAL A 343 11.33 -8.54 -3.60
CA VAL A 343 10.96 -8.18 -2.22
C VAL A 343 11.63 -6.89 -1.79
N ASN A 344 11.26 -6.32 -0.64
CA ASN A 344 12.06 -5.24 -0.05
C ASN A 344 12.66 -5.64 1.31
N TYR A 345 13.91 -5.22 1.55
CA TYR A 345 14.47 -5.26 2.90
C TYR A 345 13.78 -4.23 3.79
N ASN A 346 13.60 -4.56 5.07
CA ASN A 346 12.82 -3.76 6.02
C ASN A 346 13.39 -3.91 7.43
N THR A 347 13.35 -2.83 8.20
CA THR A 347 13.63 -2.94 9.64
C THR A 347 12.57 -3.82 10.30
N VAL A 348 13.00 -4.63 11.26
CA VAL A 348 12.10 -5.31 12.19
C VAL A 348 11.99 -4.52 13.49
N PRO A 349 10.92 -4.68 14.28
CA PRO A 349 10.86 -4.04 15.60
C PRO A 349 12.10 -4.34 16.44
N PHE A 350 12.66 -3.33 17.09
CA PHE A 350 13.87 -3.41 17.91
C PHE A 350 15.14 -3.85 17.14
N ASP A 351 15.16 -3.65 15.82
CA ASP A 351 16.29 -4.01 14.95
C ASP A 351 17.60 -3.38 15.44
N THR A 352 18.63 -4.22 15.59
CA THR A 352 19.97 -3.78 16.00
C THR A 352 20.85 -3.36 14.83
N ARG A 353 20.42 -3.63 13.59
CA ARG A 353 21.15 -3.27 12.37
C ARG A 353 20.76 -1.88 11.88
N LYS A 354 21.57 -1.33 10.97
CA LYS A 354 21.33 0.00 10.41
C LYS A 354 20.17 -0.03 9.39
N PRO A 355 19.38 1.05 9.25
CA PRO A 355 18.22 1.09 8.33
C PRO A 355 18.52 0.82 6.86
N PHE A 356 19.76 1.03 6.40
CA PHE A 356 20.16 0.76 5.03
C PHE A 356 20.66 -0.68 4.78
N ASP A 357 20.80 -1.48 5.84
CA ASP A 357 21.03 -2.92 5.82
C ASP A 357 20.36 -3.55 7.04
N PRO A 358 19.02 -3.56 7.11
CA PRO A 358 18.25 -4.02 8.26
C PRO A 358 18.24 -5.54 8.35
N SER A 359 17.68 -6.07 9.45
CA SER A 359 17.61 -7.51 9.70
C SER A 359 16.47 -8.21 8.95
N GLY A 360 15.52 -7.50 8.37
CA GLY A 360 14.29 -8.13 7.88
C GLY A 360 13.99 -7.98 6.40
N LEU A 361 13.00 -8.76 5.98
CA LEU A 361 12.33 -8.67 4.69
C LEU A 361 10.84 -8.42 4.90
N ARG A 362 10.26 -7.50 4.13
CA ARG A 362 8.82 -7.33 4.01
C ARG A 362 8.36 -7.88 2.68
N ILE A 363 7.41 -8.81 2.71
CA ILE A 363 6.83 -9.44 1.53
C ILE A 363 5.31 -9.33 1.56
N GLY A 364 4.68 -9.45 0.40
CA GLY A 364 3.23 -9.42 0.26
C GLY A 364 2.75 -10.32 -0.87
N THR A 365 1.49 -10.72 -0.78
CA THR A 365 0.89 -11.68 -1.72
C THR A 365 -0.08 -11.05 -2.72
N SER A 366 -0.31 -9.73 -2.68
CA SER A 366 -1.31 -9.06 -3.52
C SER A 366 -1.04 -9.23 -5.02
N SER A 367 0.19 -8.95 -5.49
CA SER A 367 0.56 -9.03 -6.90
C SER A 367 0.49 -10.46 -7.45
N ILE A 368 1.01 -11.43 -6.69
CA ILE A 368 1.01 -12.83 -7.12
C ILE A 368 -0.42 -13.40 -7.15
N THR A 369 -1.29 -12.98 -6.22
CA THR A 369 -2.72 -13.31 -6.23
C THR A 369 -3.42 -12.68 -7.44
N THR A 370 -3.09 -11.46 -7.81
CA THR A 370 -3.63 -10.81 -9.03
C THR A 370 -3.27 -11.59 -10.30
N ARG A 371 -2.15 -12.32 -10.32
CA ARG A 371 -1.76 -13.22 -11.42
C ARG A 371 -2.43 -14.58 -11.38
N GLY A 372 -3.17 -14.91 -10.30
CA GLY A 372 -3.90 -16.18 -10.17
C GLY A 372 -3.18 -17.25 -9.36
N LEU A 373 -2.06 -16.94 -8.68
CA LEU A 373 -1.46 -17.88 -7.76
C LEU A 373 -2.36 -18.06 -6.52
N THR A 374 -2.42 -19.30 -6.04
CA THR A 374 -3.21 -19.70 -4.88
C THR A 374 -2.32 -20.28 -3.78
N GLU A 375 -2.92 -20.62 -2.63
CA GLU A 375 -2.21 -21.19 -1.49
C GLU A 375 -1.42 -22.47 -1.84
N GLN A 376 -1.84 -23.21 -2.88
CA GLN A 376 -1.14 -24.42 -3.35
C GLN A 376 0.28 -24.14 -3.86
N HIS A 377 0.54 -22.93 -4.33
CA HIS A 377 1.85 -22.51 -4.84
C HIS A 377 2.78 -22.00 -3.74
N MET A 378 2.25 -21.65 -2.58
CA MET A 378 3.00 -20.98 -1.52
C MET A 378 4.12 -21.84 -0.89
N PRO A 379 3.96 -23.18 -0.72
CA PRO A 379 5.07 -24.02 -0.26
C PRO A 379 6.27 -24.00 -1.22
N GLN A 380 6.03 -23.96 -2.53
CA GLN A 380 7.10 -23.87 -3.54
C GLN A 380 7.77 -22.50 -3.51
N VAL A 381 7.00 -21.41 -3.38
CA VAL A 381 7.54 -20.05 -3.26
C VAL A 381 8.43 -19.96 -1.99
N ALA A 382 7.97 -20.49 -0.86
CA ALA A 382 8.75 -20.54 0.37
C ALA A 382 10.04 -21.37 0.22
N ALA A 383 10.00 -22.49 -0.52
CA ALA A 383 11.19 -23.30 -0.80
C ALA A 383 12.21 -22.51 -1.64
N TRP A 384 11.78 -21.84 -2.69
CA TRP A 384 12.67 -21.01 -3.51
C TRP A 384 13.26 -19.84 -2.72
N MET A 385 12.49 -19.22 -1.84
CA MET A 385 13.00 -18.17 -0.96
C MET A 385 14.08 -18.72 -0.01
N ASP A 386 13.83 -19.84 0.64
CA ASP A 386 14.79 -20.49 1.55
C ASP A 386 16.08 -20.90 0.83
N GLU A 387 15.96 -21.60 -0.30
CA GLU A 387 17.10 -22.02 -1.09
C GLU A 387 17.95 -20.83 -1.58
N SER A 388 17.30 -19.74 -2.05
CA SER A 388 17.99 -18.54 -2.52
C SER A 388 18.73 -17.81 -1.38
N ILE A 389 18.10 -17.72 -0.20
CA ILE A 389 18.73 -17.09 0.98
C ILE A 389 19.92 -17.91 1.47
N ARG A 390 19.78 -19.25 1.54
CA ARG A 390 20.88 -20.16 1.89
C ARG A 390 22.00 -20.17 0.84
N ALA A 391 21.66 -20.07 -0.43
CA ALA A 391 22.64 -19.95 -1.51
C ALA A 391 23.45 -18.64 -1.41
N ALA A 392 22.77 -17.54 -1.02
CA ALA A 392 23.44 -16.26 -0.81
C ALA A 392 24.50 -16.30 0.30
N THR A 393 24.25 -17.01 1.41
CA THR A 393 25.24 -17.18 2.48
C THR A 393 26.45 -18.02 2.05
N LYS A 394 26.26 -18.93 1.08
CA LYS A 394 27.29 -19.81 0.54
C LYS A 394 27.94 -19.30 -0.76
N GLN A 395 27.47 -18.18 -1.29
CA GLN A 395 27.85 -17.62 -2.59
C GLN A 395 27.64 -18.62 -3.75
N ASP A 396 26.57 -19.41 -3.70
CA ASP A 396 26.20 -20.40 -4.70
C ASP A 396 25.25 -19.79 -5.76
N ASP A 397 25.85 -19.14 -6.75
CA ASP A 397 25.12 -18.50 -7.85
C ASP A 397 24.38 -19.49 -8.74
N ALA A 398 24.86 -20.74 -8.87
CA ALA A 398 24.21 -21.75 -9.72
C ALA A 398 22.81 -22.14 -9.19
N VAL A 399 22.64 -22.20 -7.87
CA VAL A 399 21.33 -22.42 -7.26
C VAL A 399 20.38 -21.24 -7.54
N ILE A 400 20.86 -20.01 -7.41
CA ILE A 400 20.08 -18.80 -7.66
C ILE A 400 19.60 -18.76 -9.14
N ASP A 401 20.47 -19.05 -10.08
CA ASP A 401 20.15 -19.04 -11.53
C ASP A 401 19.17 -20.17 -11.90
N ARG A 402 19.30 -21.34 -11.28
CA ARG A 402 18.33 -22.43 -11.44
C ARG A 402 16.94 -22.00 -10.95
N ILE A 403 16.85 -21.40 -9.79
CA ILE A 403 15.58 -20.92 -9.22
C ILE A 403 14.96 -19.85 -10.14
N ALA A 404 15.76 -18.92 -10.66
CA ALA A 404 15.27 -17.93 -11.61
C ALA A 404 14.66 -18.55 -12.85
N GLY A 405 15.22 -19.67 -13.34
CA GLY A 405 14.63 -20.47 -14.42
C GLY A 405 13.26 -21.05 -14.04
N GLN A 406 13.17 -21.67 -12.87
CA GLN A 406 11.93 -22.28 -12.37
C GLN A 406 10.83 -21.26 -12.10
N VAL A 407 11.18 -20.06 -11.57
CA VAL A 407 10.24 -18.95 -11.39
C VAL A 407 9.66 -18.51 -12.75
N ARG A 408 10.50 -18.32 -13.78
CA ARG A 408 10.01 -17.95 -15.12
C ARG A 408 9.12 -19.02 -15.72
N GLU A 409 9.45 -20.29 -15.53
CA GLU A 409 8.64 -21.44 -16.00
C GLU A 409 7.25 -21.44 -15.34
N LEU A 410 7.19 -21.30 -14.00
CA LEU A 410 5.91 -21.18 -13.30
C LEU A 410 5.09 -20.00 -13.84
N LEU A 411 5.70 -18.82 -13.95
CA LEU A 411 5.01 -17.59 -14.33
C LEU A 411 4.52 -17.57 -15.78
N ALA A 412 5.05 -18.44 -16.66
CA ALA A 412 4.54 -18.61 -18.02
C ALA A 412 3.08 -19.09 -18.03
N GLY A 413 2.66 -19.84 -17.00
CA GLY A 413 1.27 -20.28 -16.83
C GLY A 413 0.33 -19.26 -16.18
N PHE A 414 0.86 -18.12 -15.69
CA PHE A 414 0.11 -17.11 -14.94
C PHE A 414 0.18 -15.76 -15.68
N PRO A 415 -0.84 -15.39 -16.48
CA PRO A 415 -0.81 -14.16 -17.25
C PRO A 415 -0.76 -12.92 -16.34
N MET A 416 -0.07 -11.90 -16.79
CA MET A 416 -0.04 -10.61 -16.12
C MET A 416 -1.21 -9.75 -16.61
N PRO A 417 -2.06 -9.20 -15.74
CA PRO A 417 -3.08 -8.23 -16.14
C PRO A 417 -2.45 -7.06 -16.90
N GLY A 418 -3.17 -6.53 -17.88
CA GLY A 418 -2.63 -5.46 -18.71
C GLY A 418 -1.73 -5.95 -19.87
N PHE A 419 -1.52 -7.26 -19.99
CA PHE A 419 -0.77 -7.87 -21.11
C PHE A 419 -1.66 -8.85 -21.85
N ALA A 420 -1.91 -8.59 -23.12
CA ALA A 420 -2.63 -9.54 -23.96
C ALA A 420 -1.76 -10.79 -24.20
N PRO A 421 -2.30 -12.01 -24.13
CA PRO A 421 -1.64 -13.15 -24.73
C PRO A 421 -1.44 -12.83 -26.21
N GLN A 422 -0.29 -13.20 -26.77
CA GLN A 422 -0.17 -13.20 -28.23
C GLN A 422 -1.18 -14.18 -28.82
N PRO A 423 -1.83 -13.81 -29.94
CA PRO A 423 -2.67 -14.75 -30.66
C PRO A 423 -1.87 -15.95 -31.19
#